data_96248d99c3eee667aedefaac74db42fd
#
_entry.id   96248d99c3eee667aedefaac74db42fd
#
_cell.length_a   1.000
_cell.length_b   1.000
_cell.length_c   1.000
_cell.angle_alpha   90.00
_cell.angle_beta   90.00
_cell.angle_gamma   90.00
#
_symmetry.space_group_name_H-M   'P 1'
#
loop_
_entity.id
_entity.type
_entity.pdbx_description
1 polymer ?
#
loop_
_entity_poly.entity_id
_entity_poly.type
_entity_poly.pdbx_seq_one_letter_code
_entity_poly.pdbx_strand_id
1 'polypeptide(L)'
;MAAAEHPNRSFDAVVIGEYERAFYGDQFNAVLTTLQEQGIQLWLPEADGPVNLDDPVHQALMLLLGSQSRREVLRVRHRVLTAMHIQACVQGRFLGGWPPYGYRLADAGPHPNRAHASWGRRLHRLEPDPATAPWVRWIFQQRATGRSVAGIARELNDRGVPCPSRADRVRNRHRTKHEWIIRTVIGILENPRYTGRQVWNRHGTRTTAPSHRRVPTRPPATGGWAESEKVTHSALVTEATFAAIQGMRAARPPQHGHTRTYVLAGLVQCQLCGRRLDSHWVNGRPGCRCRHGHTSARNRPPELAKNVYVREDHLLNDLHVRFADTVGDDGSTIADYLRSNDLTIMCGGPPREVKASSPQSALATTVETGGDQLLLL
;
A
#
# COMPACT_ATOMS: atom_id res chain seq x y z
N MET A 1 16.78 1.74 25.59
CA MET A 1 18.00 1.25 24.91
C MET A 1 19.04 2.37 24.84
N ALA A 2 18.80 3.56 24.23
CA ALA A 2 19.84 4.61 24.14
C ALA A 2 20.57 4.97 25.45
N ALA A 3 19.91 4.91 26.61
CA ALA A 3 20.55 5.12 27.90
C ALA A 3 21.47 3.96 28.34
N ALA A 4 21.16 2.74 27.91
CA ALA A 4 21.96 1.55 28.18
C ALA A 4 23.27 1.54 27.36
N GLU A 5 23.23 2.11 26.16
CA GLU A 5 24.36 2.19 25.23
C GLU A 5 25.28 3.41 25.55
N HIS A 6 24.88 4.29 26.49
CA HIS A 6 25.67 5.48 26.81
C HIS A 6 26.91 5.12 27.63
N PRO A 7 28.13 5.56 27.23
CA PRO A 7 29.38 5.18 27.90
C PRO A 7 29.48 5.64 29.36
N ASN A 8 28.79 6.72 29.74
CA ASN A 8 28.77 7.27 31.10
C ASN A 8 27.44 6.97 31.81
N ARG A 9 26.84 5.80 31.60
CA ARG A 9 25.64 5.42 32.33
C ARG A 9 25.88 5.29 33.83
N SER A 10 24.85 5.62 34.62
CA SER A 10 24.88 5.58 36.09
C SER A 10 24.22 4.34 36.69
N PHE A 11 23.92 3.31 35.88
CA PHE A 11 23.25 2.09 36.31
C PHE A 11 23.88 0.85 35.65
N ASP A 12 23.84 -0.27 36.34
CA ASP A 12 24.36 -1.58 35.95
C ASP A 12 23.26 -2.67 35.94
N ALA A 13 22.04 -2.30 36.36
CA ALA A 13 20.89 -3.19 36.33
C ALA A 13 19.61 -2.46 35.90
N VAL A 14 18.71 -3.20 35.23
CA VAL A 14 17.34 -2.77 34.89
C VAL A 14 16.36 -3.70 35.60
N VAL A 15 15.53 -3.13 36.45
CA VAL A 15 14.47 -3.85 37.16
C VAL A 15 13.15 -3.65 36.45
N ILE A 16 12.48 -4.73 36.09
CA ILE A 16 11.17 -4.72 35.44
C ILE A 16 10.16 -5.38 36.38
N GLY A 17 9.13 -4.65 36.78
CA GLY A 17 8.13 -5.11 37.75
C GLY A 17 7.19 -6.21 37.23
N GLU A 18 6.94 -6.25 35.93
CA GLU A 18 6.08 -7.25 35.28
C GLU A 18 6.56 -7.52 33.85
N TYR A 19 6.85 -8.79 33.53
CA TYR A 19 7.30 -9.19 32.20
C TYR A 19 6.35 -8.72 31.08
N GLU A 20 5.05 -8.93 31.28
CA GLU A 20 4.02 -8.68 30.25
C GLU A 20 3.84 -7.19 29.90
N ARG A 21 4.22 -6.27 30.79
CA ARG A 21 4.19 -4.84 30.55
C ARG A 21 5.40 -4.31 29.79
N ALA A 22 6.53 -4.98 29.94
CA ALA A 22 7.78 -4.57 29.35
C ALA A 22 8.03 -5.19 27.97
N PHE A 23 7.60 -6.44 27.77
CA PHE A 23 7.94 -7.21 26.57
C PHE A 23 6.72 -7.69 25.80
N TYR A 24 6.72 -7.39 24.51
CA TYR A 24 5.69 -7.82 23.56
C TYR A 24 6.29 -8.76 22.50
N GLY A 25 5.71 -9.94 22.35
CA GLY A 25 6.15 -10.91 21.33
C GLY A 25 7.59 -11.38 21.54
N ASP A 26 8.48 -11.15 20.60
CA ASP A 26 9.87 -11.62 20.61
C ASP A 26 10.87 -10.53 21.07
N GLN A 27 10.38 -9.42 21.63
CA GLN A 27 11.23 -8.28 22.02
C GLN A 27 12.20 -8.63 23.17
N PHE A 28 11.82 -9.56 24.06
CA PHE A 28 12.62 -9.96 25.19
C PHE A 28 14.05 -10.35 24.80
N ASN A 29 14.19 -11.29 23.84
CA ASN A 29 15.50 -11.77 23.42
C ASN A 29 16.37 -10.64 22.85
N ALA A 30 15.80 -9.78 22.01
CA ALA A 30 16.53 -8.65 21.43
C ALA A 30 17.00 -7.64 22.50
N VAL A 31 16.14 -7.33 23.48
CA VAL A 31 16.48 -6.40 24.56
C VAL A 31 17.53 -7.02 25.49
N LEU A 32 17.36 -8.29 25.86
CA LEU A 32 18.29 -8.98 26.76
C LEU A 32 19.68 -9.08 26.14
N THR A 33 19.78 -9.48 24.86
CA THR A 33 21.07 -9.52 24.15
C THR A 33 21.79 -8.18 24.22
N THR A 34 21.08 -7.06 23.92
CA THR A 34 21.68 -5.72 23.98
C THR A 34 22.10 -5.35 25.40
N LEU A 35 21.33 -5.70 26.44
CA LEU A 35 21.71 -5.44 27.84
C LEU A 35 22.94 -6.25 28.24
N GLN A 36 23.01 -7.52 27.87
CA GLN A 36 24.13 -8.38 28.14
C GLN A 36 25.42 -7.90 27.46
N GLU A 37 25.36 -7.49 26.21
CA GLU A 37 26.50 -6.90 25.48
C GLU A 37 27.04 -5.65 26.18
N GLN A 38 26.19 -4.92 26.90
CA GLN A 38 26.57 -3.75 27.69
C GLN A 38 26.90 -4.10 29.17
N GLY A 39 26.89 -5.36 29.58
CA GLY A 39 27.14 -5.76 30.97
C GLY A 39 26.05 -5.29 31.94
N ILE A 40 24.80 -5.12 31.48
CA ILE A 40 23.68 -4.68 32.31
C ILE A 40 22.82 -5.90 32.66
N GLN A 41 22.54 -6.07 33.94
CA GLN A 41 21.68 -7.14 34.45
C GLN A 41 20.21 -6.79 34.25
N LEU A 42 19.40 -7.75 33.85
CA LEU A 42 17.94 -7.63 33.82
C LEU A 42 17.37 -8.38 35.04
N TRP A 43 16.62 -7.66 35.86
CA TRP A 43 15.96 -8.20 37.05
C TRP A 43 14.46 -8.30 36.84
N LEU A 44 13.90 -9.48 37.12
CA LEU A 44 12.46 -9.78 37.05
C LEU A 44 12.01 -10.42 38.37
N PRO A 45 10.94 -9.95 39.02
CA PRO A 45 10.38 -10.59 40.21
C PRO A 45 10.01 -12.06 39.97
N GLU A 46 9.53 -12.38 38.75
CA GLU A 46 9.17 -13.74 38.37
C GLU A 46 10.36 -14.69 38.31
N ALA A 47 11.59 -14.17 38.15
CA ALA A 47 12.83 -14.94 38.19
C ALA A 47 13.50 -14.91 39.57
N ASP A 48 12.87 -14.24 40.56
CA ASP A 48 13.42 -14.04 41.92
C ASP A 48 14.83 -13.41 41.91
N GLY A 49 15.12 -12.59 40.90
CA GLY A 49 16.43 -11.94 40.76
C GLY A 49 16.82 -11.64 39.32
N PRO A 50 18.17 -11.59 39.08
CA PRO A 50 18.68 -11.35 37.74
C PRO A 50 18.42 -12.56 36.82
N VAL A 51 17.95 -12.24 35.61
CA VAL A 51 17.69 -13.26 34.59
C VAL A 51 19.01 -13.82 34.06
N ASN A 52 19.20 -15.09 34.22
CA ASN A 52 20.34 -15.86 33.69
C ASN A 52 19.83 -16.86 32.63
N LEU A 53 20.17 -16.65 31.36
CA LEU A 53 19.79 -17.58 30.29
C LEU A 53 20.64 -18.85 30.22
N ASP A 54 21.72 -18.96 31.00
CA ASP A 54 22.49 -20.21 31.13
C ASP A 54 21.78 -21.18 32.06
N ASP A 55 20.86 -20.70 32.88
CA ASP A 55 20.01 -21.51 33.74
C ASP A 55 18.77 -22.04 32.96
N PRO A 56 18.62 -23.38 32.85
CA PRO A 56 17.47 -23.98 32.18
C PRO A 56 16.10 -23.58 32.80
N VAL A 57 16.08 -23.31 34.11
CA VAL A 57 14.86 -22.88 34.80
C VAL A 57 14.45 -21.49 34.36
N HIS A 58 15.38 -20.55 34.29
CA HIS A 58 15.14 -19.21 33.80
C HIS A 58 14.76 -19.22 32.30
N GLN A 59 15.39 -20.07 31.49
CA GLN A 59 15.00 -20.25 30.07
C GLN A 59 13.53 -20.69 29.93
N ALA A 60 13.15 -21.74 30.70
CA ALA A 60 11.78 -22.26 30.66
C ALA A 60 10.76 -21.19 31.14
N LEU A 61 11.10 -20.47 32.20
CA LEU A 61 10.29 -19.38 32.73
C LEU A 61 10.09 -18.28 31.70
N MET A 62 11.13 -17.79 31.02
CA MET A 62 11.03 -16.76 29.99
C MET A 62 10.20 -17.21 28.78
N LEU A 63 10.32 -18.48 28.37
CA LEU A 63 9.47 -19.06 27.32
C LEU A 63 8.00 -19.09 27.73
N LEU A 64 7.71 -19.46 28.99
CA LEU A 64 6.35 -19.47 29.52
C LEU A 64 5.75 -18.06 29.56
N LEU A 65 6.44 -17.09 30.16
CA LEU A 65 6.03 -15.71 30.25
C LEU A 65 5.84 -15.08 28.86
N GLY A 66 6.75 -15.31 27.93
CA GLY A 66 6.62 -14.87 26.55
C GLY A 66 5.43 -15.47 25.82
N SER A 67 5.06 -16.73 26.11
CA SER A 67 3.88 -17.37 25.56
C SER A 67 2.59 -16.80 26.13
N GLN A 68 2.57 -16.49 27.43
CA GLN A 68 1.43 -15.84 28.12
C GLN A 68 1.20 -14.42 27.59
N SER A 69 2.27 -13.62 27.49
CA SER A 69 2.20 -12.26 26.91
C SER A 69 1.62 -12.28 25.49
N ARG A 70 2.10 -13.18 24.63
CA ARG A 70 1.55 -13.35 23.27
C ARG A 70 0.07 -13.73 23.29
N ARG A 71 -0.34 -14.64 24.15
CA ARG A 71 -1.77 -15.04 24.30
C ARG A 71 -2.64 -13.87 24.72
N GLU A 72 -2.19 -13.07 25.69
CA GLU A 72 -2.96 -11.92 26.16
C GLU A 72 -3.11 -10.85 25.08
N VAL A 73 -2.06 -10.52 24.35
CA VAL A 73 -2.14 -9.61 23.20
C VAL A 73 -3.13 -10.12 22.15
N LEU A 74 -3.12 -11.42 21.83
CA LEU A 74 -4.08 -12.00 20.90
C LEU A 74 -5.51 -11.96 21.42
N ARG A 75 -5.74 -12.23 22.72
CA ARG A 75 -7.05 -12.13 23.36
C ARG A 75 -7.59 -10.69 23.36
N VAL A 76 -6.75 -9.71 23.72
CA VAL A 76 -7.10 -8.29 23.70
C VAL A 76 -7.44 -7.87 22.26
N ARG A 77 -6.59 -8.23 21.30
CA ARG A 77 -6.84 -7.96 19.88
C ARG A 77 -8.18 -8.55 19.42
N HIS A 78 -8.45 -9.80 19.77
CA HIS A 78 -9.72 -10.45 19.40
C HIS A 78 -10.92 -9.72 20.02
N ARG A 79 -10.87 -9.40 21.32
CA ARG A 79 -11.93 -8.65 22.01
C ARG A 79 -12.19 -7.28 21.36
N VAL A 80 -11.11 -6.53 21.06
CA VAL A 80 -11.22 -5.21 20.41
C VAL A 80 -11.82 -5.32 19.01
N LEU A 81 -11.33 -6.26 18.18
CA LEU A 81 -11.83 -6.47 16.82
C LEU A 81 -13.31 -6.90 16.82
N THR A 82 -13.70 -7.79 17.75
CA THR A 82 -15.10 -8.22 17.91
C THR A 82 -15.99 -7.06 18.34
N ALA A 83 -15.55 -6.25 19.32
CA ALA A 83 -16.30 -5.08 19.75
C ALA A 83 -16.45 -4.04 18.61
N MET A 84 -15.40 -3.79 17.83
CA MET A 84 -15.48 -2.90 16.67
C MET A 84 -16.41 -3.45 15.58
N HIS A 85 -16.37 -4.77 15.34
CA HIS A 85 -17.28 -5.43 14.40
C HIS A 85 -18.74 -5.24 14.81
N ILE A 86 -19.09 -5.53 16.07
CA ILE A 86 -20.44 -5.34 16.59
C ILE A 86 -20.88 -3.87 16.46
N GLN A 87 -20.02 -2.92 16.84
CA GLN A 87 -20.33 -1.50 16.73
C GLN A 87 -20.58 -1.06 15.29
N ALA A 88 -19.80 -1.56 14.32
CA ALA A 88 -19.96 -1.21 12.91
C ALA A 88 -21.15 -1.92 12.26
N CYS A 89 -21.27 -3.23 12.45
CA CYS A 89 -22.20 -4.06 11.69
C CYS A 89 -23.60 -4.10 12.32
N VAL A 90 -23.67 -4.35 13.62
CA VAL A 90 -24.96 -4.47 14.33
C VAL A 90 -25.50 -3.09 14.72
N GLN A 91 -24.65 -2.24 15.32
CA GLN A 91 -25.06 -0.90 15.77
C GLN A 91 -25.01 0.15 14.67
N GLY A 92 -24.32 -0.10 13.56
CA GLY A 92 -24.17 0.84 12.45
C GLY A 92 -23.38 2.10 12.79
N ARG A 93 -22.55 2.08 13.83
CA ARG A 93 -21.81 3.25 14.30
C ARG A 93 -20.66 3.59 13.37
N PHE A 94 -20.47 4.88 13.11
CA PHE A 94 -19.26 5.37 12.47
C PHE A 94 -18.08 5.29 13.46
N LEU A 95 -17.11 4.42 13.17
CA LEU A 95 -15.97 4.16 14.06
C LEU A 95 -14.80 5.13 13.88
N GLY A 96 -15.02 6.23 13.19
CA GLY A 96 -14.00 7.23 12.96
C GLY A 96 -13.34 7.13 11.58
N GLY A 97 -12.31 7.92 11.41
CA GLY A 97 -11.65 8.13 10.11
C GLY A 97 -12.27 9.29 9.32
N TRP A 98 -11.84 9.41 8.07
CA TRP A 98 -12.31 10.48 7.19
C TRP A 98 -13.55 10.05 6.41
N PRO A 99 -14.52 10.96 6.20
CA PRO A 99 -15.67 10.67 5.35
C PRO A 99 -15.21 10.41 3.92
N PRO A 100 -15.89 9.51 3.18
CA PRO A 100 -15.63 9.38 1.75
C PRO A 100 -16.11 10.62 0.99
N TYR A 101 -15.52 10.88 -0.17
CA TYR A 101 -15.97 11.98 -1.05
C TYR A 101 -17.48 11.86 -1.32
N GLY A 102 -18.19 12.96 -1.23
CA GLY A 102 -19.66 12.99 -1.30
C GLY A 102 -20.36 12.96 0.06
N TYR A 103 -19.60 12.72 1.14
CA TYR A 103 -20.13 12.80 2.51
C TYR A 103 -19.30 13.76 3.38
N ARG A 104 -19.95 14.33 4.38
CA ARG A 104 -19.38 15.05 5.50
C ARG A 104 -19.71 14.36 6.81
N LEU A 105 -18.97 14.68 7.87
CA LEU A 105 -19.31 14.22 9.22
C LEU A 105 -20.31 15.20 9.83
N ALA A 106 -21.40 14.66 10.36
CA ALA A 106 -22.36 15.37 11.18
C ALA A 106 -22.35 14.79 12.59
N ASP A 107 -22.72 15.61 13.54
CA ASP A 107 -22.87 15.23 14.93
C ASP A 107 -24.05 14.25 15.08
N ALA A 108 -23.82 13.16 15.80
CA ALA A 108 -24.82 12.15 16.10
C ALA A 108 -25.11 12.01 17.62
N GLY A 109 -24.76 13.03 18.40
CA GLY A 109 -24.99 13.10 19.83
C GLY A 109 -23.79 12.71 20.70
N PRO A 110 -23.97 12.70 22.03
CA PRO A 110 -22.91 12.38 22.97
C PRO A 110 -22.49 10.92 22.86
N HIS A 111 -21.23 10.64 23.25
CA HIS A 111 -20.74 9.28 23.26
C HIS A 111 -21.51 8.42 24.29
N PRO A 112 -21.92 7.17 23.98
CA PRO A 112 -22.72 6.33 24.87
C PRO A 112 -21.97 5.91 26.15
N ASN A 113 -20.64 5.89 26.12
CA ASN A 113 -19.84 5.70 27.32
C ASN A 113 -19.76 7.04 28.07
N ARG A 114 -20.25 7.06 29.33
CA ARG A 114 -20.31 8.25 30.18
C ARG A 114 -18.94 8.93 30.36
N ALA A 115 -17.89 8.15 30.57
CA ALA A 115 -16.52 8.69 30.70
C ALA A 115 -16.06 9.40 29.43
N HIS A 116 -16.39 8.86 28.27
CA HIS A 116 -16.06 9.51 27.01
C HIS A 116 -16.93 10.75 26.75
N ALA A 117 -18.20 10.69 27.14
CA ALA A 117 -19.12 11.83 27.04
C ALA A 117 -18.68 12.98 27.95
N SER A 118 -18.24 12.69 29.19
CA SER A 118 -17.69 13.72 30.09
C SER A 118 -16.41 14.37 29.59
N TRP A 119 -15.65 13.69 28.72
CA TRP A 119 -14.48 14.25 28.00
C TRP A 119 -14.88 15.02 26.73
N GLY A 120 -16.16 15.29 26.52
CA GLY A 120 -16.65 16.02 25.34
C GLY A 120 -16.63 15.19 24.03
N ARG A 121 -16.41 13.88 24.09
CA ARG A 121 -16.43 13.03 22.89
C ARG A 121 -17.86 12.84 22.41
N ARG A 122 -18.04 12.99 21.09
CA ARG A 122 -19.34 12.85 20.42
C ARG A 122 -19.30 11.75 19.38
N LEU A 123 -20.46 11.21 19.08
CA LEU A 123 -20.64 10.34 17.92
C LEU A 123 -20.74 11.17 16.66
N HIS A 124 -20.37 10.56 15.55
CA HIS A 124 -20.51 11.14 14.21
C HIS A 124 -21.28 10.20 13.31
N ARG A 125 -21.97 10.79 12.34
CA ARG A 125 -22.60 10.07 11.22
C ARG A 125 -22.21 10.70 9.89
N LEU A 126 -22.37 9.93 8.81
CA LEU A 126 -22.17 10.43 7.47
C LEU A 126 -23.43 11.14 6.99
N GLU A 127 -23.28 12.35 6.49
CA GLU A 127 -24.34 13.10 5.77
C GLU A 127 -23.88 13.46 4.37
N PRO A 128 -24.79 13.46 3.36
CA PRO A 128 -24.44 13.93 2.02
C PRO A 128 -23.89 15.36 2.08
N ASP A 129 -22.73 15.55 1.47
CA ASP A 129 -22.14 16.87 1.32
C ASP A 129 -22.75 17.57 0.10
N PRO A 130 -23.43 18.70 0.25
CA PRO A 130 -24.08 19.41 -0.86
C PRO A 130 -23.16 19.72 -2.03
N ALA A 131 -21.88 19.97 -1.77
CA ALA A 131 -20.91 20.33 -2.80
C ALA A 131 -20.42 19.11 -3.61
N THR A 132 -20.29 17.95 -2.98
CA THR A 132 -19.63 16.80 -3.58
C THR A 132 -20.54 15.59 -3.82
N ALA A 133 -21.66 15.45 -3.08
CA ALA A 133 -22.62 14.36 -3.25
C ALA A 133 -23.25 14.30 -4.66
N PRO A 134 -23.62 15.42 -5.30
CA PRO A 134 -24.15 15.40 -6.67
C PRO A 134 -23.19 14.74 -7.66
N TRP A 135 -21.89 14.97 -7.50
CA TRP A 135 -20.87 14.39 -8.38
C TRP A 135 -20.70 12.88 -8.18
N VAL A 136 -20.87 12.38 -6.95
CA VAL A 136 -20.89 10.93 -6.71
C VAL A 136 -22.08 10.30 -7.42
N ARG A 137 -23.30 10.86 -7.27
CA ARG A 137 -24.49 10.38 -7.98
C ARG A 137 -24.28 10.37 -9.49
N TRP A 138 -23.73 11.45 -10.01
CA TRP A 138 -23.41 11.58 -11.45
C TRP A 138 -22.41 10.50 -11.91
N ILE A 139 -21.33 10.25 -11.16
CA ILE A 139 -20.35 9.19 -11.47
C ILE A 139 -21.03 7.83 -11.61
N PHE A 140 -21.89 7.48 -10.65
CA PHE A 140 -22.63 6.20 -10.67
C PHE A 140 -23.62 6.17 -11.83
N GLN A 141 -24.35 7.22 -12.09
CA GLN A 141 -25.28 7.33 -13.21
C GLN A 141 -24.57 7.17 -14.55
N GLN A 142 -23.46 7.88 -14.77
CA GLN A 142 -22.67 7.73 -16.00
C GLN A 142 -22.10 6.32 -16.16
N ARG A 143 -21.73 5.67 -15.08
CA ARG A 143 -21.25 4.29 -15.14
C ARG A 143 -22.38 3.32 -15.47
N ALA A 144 -23.55 3.51 -14.91
CA ALA A 144 -24.75 2.70 -15.18
C ALA A 144 -25.17 2.77 -16.67
N THR A 145 -24.99 3.92 -17.32
CA THR A 145 -25.22 4.07 -18.78
C THR A 145 -24.09 3.45 -19.63
N GLY A 146 -23.13 2.73 -19.05
CA GLY A 146 -22.06 2.05 -19.76
C GLY A 146 -20.82 2.90 -20.04
N ARG A 147 -20.79 4.17 -19.63
CA ARG A 147 -19.61 5.03 -19.86
C ARG A 147 -18.35 4.47 -19.22
N SER A 148 -17.24 4.56 -19.92
CA SER A 148 -15.95 4.08 -19.42
C SER A 148 -15.46 4.92 -18.23
N VAL A 149 -14.77 4.28 -17.28
CA VAL A 149 -14.18 4.98 -16.10
C VAL A 149 -13.22 6.09 -16.52
N ALA A 150 -12.46 5.88 -17.60
CA ALA A 150 -11.57 6.89 -18.16
C ALA A 150 -12.34 8.08 -18.74
N GLY A 151 -13.46 7.83 -19.42
CA GLY A 151 -14.35 8.87 -19.95
C GLY A 151 -15.00 9.70 -18.83
N ILE A 152 -15.42 9.04 -17.74
CA ILE A 152 -15.94 9.72 -16.53
C ILE A 152 -14.88 10.63 -15.91
N ALA A 153 -13.65 10.11 -15.69
CA ALA A 153 -12.56 10.89 -15.12
C ALA A 153 -12.18 12.09 -16.00
N ARG A 154 -12.19 11.92 -17.32
CA ARG A 154 -11.90 13.00 -18.28
C ARG A 154 -12.94 14.11 -18.16
N GLU A 155 -14.21 13.77 -18.21
CA GLU A 155 -15.28 14.77 -18.13
C GLU A 155 -15.28 15.54 -16.81
N LEU A 156 -15.00 14.88 -15.69
CA LEU A 156 -14.84 15.56 -14.40
C LEU A 156 -13.68 16.56 -14.41
N ASN A 157 -12.58 16.23 -15.10
CA ASN A 157 -11.46 17.14 -15.29
C ASN A 157 -11.82 18.30 -16.22
N ASP A 158 -12.47 18.02 -17.35
CA ASP A 158 -12.88 19.04 -18.34
C ASP A 158 -13.89 20.03 -17.75
N ARG A 159 -14.77 19.57 -16.86
CA ARG A 159 -15.73 20.42 -16.09
C ARG A 159 -15.09 21.11 -14.88
N GLY A 160 -13.81 20.89 -14.59
CA GLY A 160 -13.12 21.49 -13.45
C GLY A 160 -13.64 21.04 -12.08
N VAL A 161 -14.35 19.90 -12.00
CA VAL A 161 -14.92 19.37 -10.75
C VAL A 161 -13.81 19.08 -9.75
N PRO A 162 -13.87 19.59 -8.50
CA PRO A 162 -12.87 19.31 -7.51
C PRO A 162 -12.75 17.81 -7.21
N CYS A 163 -11.59 17.22 -7.44
CA CYS A 163 -11.32 15.84 -7.04
C CYS A 163 -11.19 15.71 -5.51
N PRO A 164 -11.26 14.52 -4.93
CA PRO A 164 -11.19 14.33 -3.47
C PRO A 164 -9.98 15.00 -2.80
N SER A 165 -8.82 15.03 -3.46
CA SER A 165 -7.64 15.69 -2.90
C SER A 165 -7.70 17.22 -2.96
N ARG A 166 -8.49 17.79 -3.86
CA ARG A 166 -8.73 19.24 -3.93
C ARG A 166 -9.85 19.67 -2.98
N ALA A 167 -10.90 18.85 -2.86
CA ALA A 167 -12.02 19.10 -1.96
C ALA A 167 -11.61 19.06 -0.48
N ASP A 168 -10.64 18.19 -0.13
CA ASP A 168 -10.10 18.08 1.23
C ASP A 168 -8.57 18.27 1.22
N ARG A 169 -8.16 19.54 1.25
CA ARG A 169 -6.76 19.96 1.27
C ARG A 169 -6.06 19.64 2.59
N VAL A 170 -6.78 19.69 3.69
CA VAL A 170 -6.21 19.44 5.03
C VAL A 170 -5.67 18.01 5.11
N ARG A 171 -6.43 17.05 4.60
CA ARG A 171 -6.02 15.63 4.55
C ARG A 171 -4.91 15.36 3.53
N ASN A 172 -4.90 16.10 2.42
CA ASN A 172 -4.09 15.77 1.25
C ASN A 172 -3.00 16.83 0.97
N ARG A 173 -2.38 17.38 2.02
CA ARG A 173 -1.33 18.43 1.93
C ARG A 173 -0.16 18.02 1.03
N HIS A 174 0.20 16.73 1.03
CA HIS A 174 1.32 16.18 0.28
C HIS A 174 1.02 15.98 -1.21
N ARG A 175 -0.24 16.14 -1.65
CA ARG A 175 -0.61 15.96 -3.05
C ARG A 175 -0.56 17.29 -3.79
N THR A 176 0.31 17.35 -4.81
CA THR A 176 0.45 18.52 -5.70
C THR A 176 -0.49 18.48 -6.90
N LYS A 177 -0.85 17.27 -7.36
CA LYS A 177 -1.77 17.09 -8.50
C LYS A 177 -3.22 16.97 -8.03
N HIS A 178 -4.07 17.85 -8.52
CA HIS A 178 -5.47 18.02 -8.11
C HIS A 178 -6.45 17.65 -9.21
N GLU A 179 -6.28 16.45 -9.77
CA GLU A 179 -7.07 15.98 -10.89
C GLU A 179 -7.69 14.63 -10.61
N TRP A 180 -8.78 14.37 -11.30
CA TRP A 180 -9.42 13.07 -11.32
C TRP A 180 -8.55 12.07 -12.07
N ILE A 181 -8.19 11.00 -11.41
CA ILE A 181 -7.50 9.87 -12.02
C ILE A 181 -8.44 8.66 -12.05
N ILE A 182 -8.20 7.74 -12.98
CA ILE A 182 -9.00 6.52 -13.15
C ILE A 182 -9.15 5.76 -11.82
N ARG A 183 -8.07 5.64 -11.05
CA ARG A 183 -8.08 4.93 -9.76
C ARG A 183 -9.00 5.58 -8.72
N THR A 184 -9.12 6.91 -8.72
CA THR A 184 -10.04 7.63 -7.81
C THR A 184 -11.49 7.31 -8.14
N VAL A 185 -11.87 7.34 -9.43
CA VAL A 185 -13.22 6.98 -9.87
C VAL A 185 -13.53 5.52 -9.56
N ILE A 186 -12.58 4.60 -9.82
CA ILE A 186 -12.71 3.18 -9.44
C ILE A 186 -12.95 3.06 -7.93
N GLY A 187 -12.16 3.74 -7.11
CA GLY A 187 -12.30 3.67 -5.65
C GLY A 187 -13.64 4.19 -5.12
N ILE A 188 -14.27 5.14 -5.83
CA ILE A 188 -15.64 5.60 -5.55
C ILE A 188 -16.64 4.51 -5.94
N LEU A 189 -16.57 3.99 -7.17
CA LEU A 189 -17.48 2.96 -7.66
C LEU A 189 -17.41 1.64 -6.87
N GLU A 190 -16.30 1.35 -6.22
CA GLU A 190 -16.08 0.15 -5.39
C GLU A 190 -16.49 0.34 -3.93
N ASN A 191 -16.95 1.52 -3.53
CA ASN A 191 -17.18 1.80 -2.11
C ASN A 191 -18.64 1.58 -1.72
N PRO A 192 -18.97 0.50 -0.99
CA PRO A 192 -20.36 0.19 -0.63
C PRO A 192 -20.96 1.17 0.38
N ARG A 193 -20.18 2.05 1.01
CA ARG A 193 -20.74 3.12 1.86
C ARG A 193 -21.73 4.02 1.13
N TYR A 194 -21.66 4.11 -0.20
CA TYR A 194 -22.58 4.93 -0.97
C TYR A 194 -24.00 4.34 -1.03
N THR A 195 -24.21 3.07 -0.64
CA THR A 195 -25.52 2.47 -0.49
C THR A 195 -26.20 2.79 0.86
N GLY A 196 -25.53 3.60 1.70
CA GLY A 196 -26.04 3.97 3.02
C GLY A 196 -25.64 3.02 4.15
N ARG A 197 -24.86 1.99 3.88
CA ARG A 197 -24.38 1.04 4.88
C ARG A 197 -23.01 1.46 5.43
N GLN A 198 -22.81 1.25 6.72
CA GLN A 198 -21.49 1.40 7.33
C GLN A 198 -20.60 0.24 6.89
N VAL A 199 -19.35 0.55 6.56
CA VAL A 199 -18.36 -0.46 6.17
C VAL A 199 -17.13 -0.34 7.06
N TRP A 200 -16.76 -1.46 7.66
CA TRP A 200 -15.60 -1.56 8.52
C TRP A 200 -14.55 -2.53 7.94
N ASN A 201 -13.29 -2.28 8.26
CA ASN A 201 -12.14 -3.09 7.84
C ASN A 201 -11.98 -3.26 6.32
N ARG A 202 -12.36 -2.24 5.54
CA ARG A 202 -12.25 -2.27 4.07
C ARG A 202 -10.81 -2.49 3.58
N HIS A 203 -9.85 -1.99 4.33
CA HIS A 203 -8.43 -2.15 4.08
C HIS A 203 -7.83 -2.95 5.24
N GLY A 204 -7.94 -4.28 5.17
CA GLY A 204 -7.31 -5.16 6.14
C GLY A 204 -5.81 -4.89 6.23
N THR A 205 -5.29 -4.80 7.45
CA THR A 205 -3.85 -4.65 7.68
C THR A 205 -3.28 -6.03 7.99
N ARG A 206 -2.56 -6.64 7.05
CA ARG A 206 -1.73 -7.79 7.36
C ARG A 206 -0.42 -7.30 7.98
N THR A 207 -0.19 -7.65 9.22
CA THR A 207 1.10 -7.51 9.88
C THR A 207 1.88 -8.80 9.63
N THR A 208 2.55 -8.92 8.49
CA THR A 208 3.33 -10.12 8.12
C THR A 208 4.82 -9.84 8.00
N ALA A 209 5.32 -8.75 8.56
CA ALA A 209 6.77 -8.52 8.60
C ALA A 209 7.14 -7.65 9.80
N PRO A 210 8.33 -7.81 10.36
CA PRO A 210 8.86 -6.96 11.43
C PRO A 210 9.18 -5.53 10.98
N SER A 211 9.01 -5.20 9.71
CA SER A 211 9.14 -3.82 9.22
C SER A 211 7.86 -3.03 9.54
N HIS A 212 8.01 -1.90 10.21
CA HIS A 212 6.95 -0.95 10.58
C HIS A 212 6.16 -0.33 9.40
N ARG A 213 6.31 -0.86 8.21
CA ARG A 213 5.61 -0.41 7.00
C ARG A 213 4.31 -1.17 6.86
N ARG A 214 3.20 -0.51 7.20
CA ARG A 214 1.85 -1.01 6.90
C ARG A 214 1.68 -1.11 5.39
N VAL A 215 1.72 -2.34 4.87
CA VAL A 215 1.36 -2.59 3.47
C VAL A 215 -0.15 -2.74 3.39
N PRO A 216 -0.87 -1.86 2.68
CA PRO A 216 -2.30 -2.06 2.45
C PRO A 216 -2.48 -3.33 1.61
N THR A 217 -3.02 -4.37 2.20
CA THR A 217 -3.43 -5.54 1.44
C THR A 217 -4.76 -5.27 0.78
N ARG A 218 -4.83 -5.54 -0.53
CA ARG A 218 -6.10 -5.63 -1.25
C ARG A 218 -6.97 -6.65 -0.50
N PRO A 219 -8.22 -6.34 -0.16
CA PRO A 219 -9.09 -7.31 0.47
C PRO A 219 -9.15 -8.57 -0.41
N PRO A 220 -9.20 -9.77 0.18
CA PRO A 220 -9.40 -10.99 -0.60
C PRO A 220 -10.66 -10.82 -1.45
N ALA A 221 -10.68 -11.42 -2.64
CA ALA A 221 -11.77 -11.32 -3.62
C ALA A 221 -13.13 -11.84 -3.07
N THR A 222 -13.11 -12.51 -1.94
CA THR A 222 -14.26 -12.96 -1.16
C THR A 222 -14.36 -12.17 0.14
N GLY A 223 -15.15 -11.07 0.14
CA GLY A 223 -15.79 -10.46 1.27
C GLY A 223 -14.98 -10.24 2.56
N GLY A 224 -13.87 -9.49 2.49
CA GLY A 224 -13.05 -9.22 3.69
C GLY A 224 -13.47 -8.00 4.52
N TRP A 225 -14.46 -7.23 4.10
CA TRP A 225 -15.02 -6.13 4.90
C TRP A 225 -16.37 -6.52 5.51
N ALA A 226 -16.67 -5.89 6.62
CA ALA A 226 -17.95 -6.06 7.29
C ALA A 226 -18.84 -4.87 6.99
N GLU A 227 -20.08 -5.14 6.55
CA GLU A 227 -21.11 -4.14 6.26
C GLU A 227 -22.18 -4.15 7.36
N SER A 228 -22.77 -2.98 7.65
CA SER A 228 -23.85 -2.90 8.62
C SER A 228 -25.12 -3.60 8.10
N GLU A 229 -25.81 -4.28 9.00
CA GLU A 229 -27.09 -4.94 8.72
C GLU A 229 -28.16 -3.93 8.31
N LYS A 230 -28.10 -2.73 8.86
CA LYS A 230 -29.06 -1.65 8.65
C LYS A 230 -28.45 -0.49 7.87
N VAL A 231 -29.27 0.25 7.15
CA VAL A 231 -28.92 1.55 6.61
C VAL A 231 -28.65 2.52 7.76
N THR A 232 -27.47 3.15 7.74
CA THR A 232 -26.97 3.99 8.85
C THR A 232 -26.87 5.46 8.49
N HIS A 233 -26.92 5.78 7.21
CA HIS A 233 -26.84 7.15 6.68
C HIS A 233 -27.55 7.22 5.32
N SER A 234 -27.82 8.44 4.87
CA SER A 234 -28.51 8.65 3.59
C SER A 234 -27.67 8.09 2.44
N ALA A 235 -28.26 7.17 1.66
CA ALA A 235 -27.63 6.60 0.49
C ALA A 235 -27.48 7.65 -0.62
N LEU A 236 -26.38 7.61 -1.36
CA LEU A 236 -26.20 8.36 -2.59
C LEU A 236 -26.58 7.55 -3.81
N VAL A 237 -26.62 6.24 -3.68
CA VAL A 237 -26.89 5.27 -4.76
C VAL A 237 -27.70 4.11 -4.19
N THR A 238 -28.64 3.57 -4.99
CA THR A 238 -29.41 2.39 -4.60
C THR A 238 -28.52 1.14 -4.62
N GLU A 239 -28.84 0.15 -3.79
CA GLU A 239 -28.14 -1.14 -3.78
C GLU A 239 -28.19 -1.83 -5.16
N ALA A 240 -29.34 -1.73 -5.84
CA ALA A 240 -29.49 -2.30 -7.19
C ALA A 240 -28.53 -1.67 -8.21
N THR A 241 -28.39 -0.33 -8.22
CA THR A 241 -27.44 0.35 -9.10
C THR A 241 -26.00 -0.01 -8.75
N PHE A 242 -25.67 -0.05 -7.47
CA PHE A 242 -24.35 -0.46 -7.02
C PHE A 242 -24.01 -1.88 -7.47
N ALA A 243 -24.90 -2.85 -7.23
CA ALA A 243 -24.73 -4.26 -7.64
C ALA A 243 -24.59 -4.41 -9.17
N ALA A 244 -25.42 -3.71 -9.94
CA ALA A 244 -25.32 -3.71 -11.39
C ALA A 244 -23.94 -3.24 -11.89
N ILE A 245 -23.39 -2.19 -11.29
CA ILE A 245 -22.06 -1.67 -11.64
C ILE A 245 -20.96 -2.65 -11.25
N GLN A 246 -21.08 -3.34 -10.10
CA GLN A 246 -20.12 -4.40 -9.74
C GLN A 246 -20.20 -5.56 -10.73
N GLY A 247 -21.40 -5.95 -11.17
CA GLY A 247 -21.62 -6.97 -12.20
C GLY A 247 -20.97 -6.62 -13.55
N MET A 248 -21.04 -5.36 -13.97
CA MET A 248 -20.36 -4.88 -15.21
C MET A 248 -18.83 -5.08 -15.15
N ARG A 249 -18.24 -5.13 -13.96
CA ARG A 249 -16.81 -5.34 -13.75
C ARG A 249 -16.45 -6.81 -13.72
N ALA A 250 -17.31 -7.62 -13.09
CA ALA A 250 -17.15 -9.09 -13.02
C ALA A 250 -17.33 -9.75 -14.38
N ALA A 251 -18.20 -9.18 -15.24
CA ALA A 251 -18.45 -9.69 -16.60
C ALA A 251 -17.28 -9.52 -17.58
N ARG A 252 -16.16 -8.92 -17.17
CA ARG A 252 -14.90 -8.99 -17.91
C ARG A 252 -13.98 -10.03 -17.24
N PRO A 253 -14.12 -11.32 -17.57
CA PRO A 253 -13.15 -12.30 -17.13
C PRO A 253 -11.78 -11.85 -17.60
N PRO A 254 -10.70 -12.12 -16.82
CA PRO A 254 -9.36 -11.96 -17.35
C PRO A 254 -9.30 -12.83 -18.61
N GLN A 255 -9.18 -12.19 -19.76
CA GLN A 255 -8.93 -12.91 -21.01
C GLN A 255 -7.66 -13.73 -20.78
N HIS A 256 -7.84 -15.06 -20.71
CA HIS A 256 -6.82 -16.04 -20.38
C HIS A 256 -6.39 -16.08 -18.90
N GLY A 257 -6.74 -17.15 -18.20
CA GLY A 257 -6.38 -17.48 -16.81
C GLY A 257 -4.88 -17.73 -16.57
N HIS A 258 -4.01 -17.26 -17.46
CA HIS A 258 -2.55 -17.33 -17.28
C HIS A 258 -2.03 -16.04 -16.68
N THR A 259 -1.32 -16.17 -15.56
CA THR A 259 -0.50 -15.07 -15.02
C THR A 259 0.52 -14.70 -16.10
N ARG A 260 0.37 -13.48 -16.64
CA ARG A 260 1.29 -12.98 -17.64
C ARG A 260 2.62 -12.63 -16.97
N THR A 261 3.67 -13.30 -17.36
CA THR A 261 5.03 -13.02 -16.90
C THR A 261 5.69 -12.01 -17.83
N TYR A 262 6.45 -11.10 -17.23
CA TYR A 262 7.26 -10.12 -17.93
C TYR A 262 8.67 -10.18 -17.35
N VAL A 263 9.60 -10.66 -18.14
CA VAL A 263 10.99 -10.91 -17.72
C VAL A 263 11.69 -9.59 -17.37
N LEU A 264 11.50 -8.56 -18.19
CA LEU A 264 12.13 -7.25 -18.04
C LEU A 264 11.29 -6.24 -17.25
N ALA A 265 10.30 -6.73 -16.45
CA ALA A 265 9.48 -5.85 -15.63
C ALA A 265 10.32 -4.98 -14.67
N GLY A 266 10.14 -3.65 -14.77
CA GLY A 266 10.85 -2.68 -13.93
C GLY A 266 12.27 -2.34 -14.35
N LEU A 267 12.83 -3.02 -15.36
CA LEU A 267 14.20 -2.78 -15.86
C LEU A 267 14.28 -1.79 -17.03
N VAL A 268 13.13 -1.45 -17.63
CA VAL A 268 13.11 -0.60 -18.83
C VAL A 268 12.70 0.82 -18.47
N GLN A 269 13.47 1.81 -18.88
CA GLN A 269 13.26 3.24 -18.61
C GLN A 269 13.17 4.04 -19.93
N CYS A 270 12.37 5.08 -19.93
CA CYS A 270 12.16 5.95 -21.08
C CYS A 270 13.24 7.03 -21.16
N GLN A 271 13.97 7.11 -22.25
CA GLN A 271 14.96 8.17 -22.52
C GLN A 271 14.33 9.57 -22.56
N LEU A 272 13.07 9.68 -23.06
CA LEU A 272 12.43 10.98 -23.27
C LEU A 272 11.89 11.62 -21.97
N CYS A 273 11.50 10.82 -20.97
CA CYS A 273 10.87 11.35 -19.77
C CYS A 273 11.39 10.75 -18.45
N GLY A 274 12.40 9.89 -18.48
CA GLY A 274 13.02 9.27 -17.31
C GLY A 274 12.14 8.28 -16.53
N ARG A 275 10.93 7.96 -17.00
CA ARG A 275 10.02 7.05 -16.30
C ARG A 275 10.27 5.61 -16.66
N ARG A 276 10.07 4.70 -15.72
CA ARG A 276 10.01 3.26 -16.02
C ARG A 276 8.84 2.97 -16.94
N LEU A 277 9.04 2.08 -17.91
CA LEU A 277 7.98 1.63 -18.81
C LEU A 277 7.05 0.66 -18.10
N ASP A 278 5.76 0.80 -18.39
CA ASP A 278 4.74 -0.14 -17.91
C ASP A 278 4.80 -1.42 -18.75
N SER A 279 4.82 -2.58 -18.10
CA SER A 279 4.64 -3.86 -18.77
C SER A 279 3.28 -3.92 -19.45
N HIS A 280 3.23 -4.34 -20.69
CA HIS A 280 2.04 -4.30 -21.52
C HIS A 280 1.97 -5.52 -22.44
N TRP A 281 0.77 -6.06 -22.61
CA TRP A 281 0.54 -7.22 -23.47
C TRP A 281 -0.27 -6.79 -24.67
N VAL A 282 0.27 -6.95 -25.87
CA VAL A 282 -0.37 -6.58 -27.15
C VAL A 282 -0.18 -7.68 -28.16
N ASN A 283 -1.22 -8.00 -28.89
CA ASN A 283 -1.22 -9.01 -29.96
C ASN A 283 -0.60 -10.35 -29.53
N GLY A 284 -0.95 -10.81 -28.32
CA GLY A 284 -0.45 -12.08 -27.79
C GLY A 284 1.00 -12.06 -27.31
N ARG A 285 1.66 -10.92 -27.22
CA ARG A 285 3.10 -10.82 -26.88
C ARG A 285 3.35 -9.81 -25.75
N PRO A 286 4.38 -10.06 -24.90
CA PRO A 286 4.80 -9.12 -23.89
C PRO A 286 5.57 -7.95 -24.51
N GLY A 287 5.45 -6.78 -23.88
CA GLY A 287 6.18 -5.59 -24.25
C GLY A 287 6.17 -4.54 -23.15
N CYS A 288 6.90 -3.47 -23.37
CA CYS A 288 7.03 -2.34 -22.46
C CYS A 288 6.51 -1.06 -23.14
N ARG A 289 5.81 -0.22 -22.37
CA ARG A 289 5.19 1.00 -22.89
C ARG A 289 5.41 2.19 -21.97
N CYS A 290 5.80 3.32 -22.54
CA CYS A 290 5.76 4.61 -21.87
C CYS A 290 4.73 5.55 -22.51
N ARG A 291 3.88 6.15 -21.70
CA ARG A 291 2.90 7.18 -22.09
C ARG A 291 3.34 8.58 -21.65
N HIS A 292 4.56 8.77 -21.24
CA HIS A 292 5.13 10.03 -20.74
C HIS A 292 4.29 10.67 -19.61
N GLY A 293 3.73 9.83 -18.75
CA GLY A 293 2.84 10.27 -17.66
C GLY A 293 1.41 10.61 -18.09
N HIS A 294 1.09 10.49 -19.37
CA HIS A 294 -0.27 10.68 -19.86
C HIS A 294 -1.17 9.50 -19.47
N THR A 295 -2.39 9.81 -19.07
CA THR A 295 -3.43 8.83 -18.77
C THR A 295 -4.65 9.10 -19.64
N SER A 296 -5.47 8.08 -19.89
CA SER A 296 -6.72 8.23 -20.63
C SER A 296 -7.81 9.05 -19.89
N ALA A 297 -7.49 9.51 -18.68
CA ALA A 297 -8.34 10.45 -17.93
C ALA A 297 -8.21 11.91 -18.41
N ARG A 298 -7.35 12.18 -19.37
CA ARG A 298 -7.13 13.51 -19.96
C ARG A 298 -7.07 13.43 -21.47
N ASN A 299 -7.34 14.56 -22.12
CA ASN A 299 -7.00 14.72 -23.53
C ASN A 299 -5.48 14.77 -23.69
N ARG A 300 -4.97 14.20 -24.77
CA ARG A 300 -3.53 14.20 -25.04
C ARG A 300 -3.10 15.56 -25.55
N PRO A 301 -2.16 16.24 -24.88
CA PRO A 301 -1.58 17.48 -25.41
C PRO A 301 -0.89 17.20 -26.76
N PRO A 302 -1.04 18.10 -27.76
CA PRO A 302 -0.43 17.91 -29.10
C PRO A 302 1.10 17.83 -29.04
N GLU A 303 1.72 18.56 -28.12
CA GLU A 303 3.18 18.65 -27.92
C GLU A 303 3.76 17.45 -27.17
N LEU A 304 2.91 16.57 -26.63
CA LEU A 304 3.39 15.41 -25.91
C LEU A 304 4.02 14.37 -26.86
N ALA A 305 5.23 13.96 -26.57
CA ALA A 305 5.94 12.97 -27.37
C ALA A 305 5.13 11.69 -27.57
N LYS A 306 5.21 11.07 -28.76
CA LYS A 306 4.52 9.80 -29.06
C LYS A 306 4.83 8.75 -28.02
N ASN A 307 3.86 7.87 -27.73
CA ASN A 307 4.09 6.77 -26.80
C ASN A 307 5.24 5.90 -27.28
N VAL A 308 6.17 5.61 -26.39
CA VAL A 308 7.20 4.61 -26.65
C VAL A 308 6.60 3.25 -26.43
N TYR A 309 6.77 2.34 -27.36
CA TYR A 309 6.38 0.95 -27.25
C TYR A 309 7.51 0.07 -27.79
N VAL A 310 7.94 -0.91 -27.00
CA VAL A 310 8.98 -1.85 -27.37
C VAL A 310 8.55 -3.26 -27.00
N ARG A 311 8.71 -4.22 -27.90
CA ARG A 311 8.44 -5.62 -27.62
C ARG A 311 9.54 -6.19 -26.73
N GLU A 312 9.17 -7.03 -25.78
CA GLU A 312 10.11 -7.63 -24.82
C GLU A 312 11.06 -8.62 -25.51
N ASP A 313 10.56 -9.38 -26.48
CA ASP A 313 11.37 -10.31 -27.27
C ASP A 313 12.50 -9.61 -28.06
N HIS A 314 12.23 -8.43 -28.62
CA HIS A 314 13.27 -7.65 -29.29
C HIS A 314 14.32 -7.14 -28.30
N LEU A 315 13.90 -6.71 -27.12
CA LEU A 315 14.84 -6.29 -26.08
C LEU A 315 15.70 -7.45 -25.60
N LEU A 316 15.10 -8.62 -25.40
CA LEU A 316 15.82 -9.81 -24.98
C LEU A 316 16.84 -10.25 -26.04
N ASN A 317 16.48 -10.25 -27.33
CA ASN A 317 17.42 -10.55 -28.40
C ASN A 317 18.60 -9.57 -28.44
N ASP A 318 18.34 -8.26 -28.31
CA ASP A 318 19.39 -7.24 -28.27
C ASP A 318 20.33 -7.46 -27.05
N LEU A 319 19.76 -7.85 -25.90
CA LEU A 319 20.52 -8.15 -24.70
C LEU A 319 21.31 -9.46 -24.78
N HIS A 320 20.75 -10.50 -25.41
CA HIS A 320 21.44 -11.77 -25.65
C HIS A 320 22.72 -11.54 -26.47
N VAL A 321 22.62 -10.83 -27.58
CA VAL A 321 23.80 -10.51 -28.42
C VAL A 321 24.86 -9.77 -27.61
N ARG A 322 24.44 -8.90 -26.68
CA ARG A 322 25.35 -8.04 -25.94
C ARG A 322 26.02 -8.71 -24.75
N PHE A 323 25.28 -9.59 -24.07
CA PHE A 323 25.71 -10.26 -22.85
C PHE A 323 26.00 -11.75 -23.06
N ALA A 324 26.12 -12.20 -24.33
CA ALA A 324 26.34 -13.60 -24.70
C ALA A 324 27.55 -14.21 -23.97
N ASP A 325 28.62 -13.46 -23.85
CA ASP A 325 29.87 -13.91 -23.22
C ASP A 325 29.83 -13.84 -21.67
N THR A 326 28.81 -13.15 -21.09
CA THR A 326 28.79 -12.88 -19.65
C THR A 326 27.67 -13.64 -18.92
N VAL A 327 26.56 -13.84 -19.58
CA VAL A 327 25.34 -14.39 -18.98
C VAL A 327 24.68 -15.32 -19.98
N GLY A 328 24.66 -16.59 -19.80
CA GLY A 328 24.09 -17.57 -20.75
C GLY A 328 22.76 -17.18 -21.42
N ASP A 329 22.27 -18.01 -22.33
CA ASP A 329 21.16 -17.71 -23.28
C ASP A 329 19.75 -17.61 -22.68
N ASP A 330 19.57 -17.68 -21.36
CA ASP A 330 18.26 -17.59 -20.73
C ASP A 330 17.92 -16.12 -20.37
N GLY A 331 16.79 -15.63 -20.89
CA GLY A 331 16.31 -14.28 -20.62
C GLY A 331 16.04 -13.97 -19.13
N SER A 332 15.72 -14.97 -18.30
CA SER A 332 15.58 -14.81 -16.84
C SER A 332 16.91 -14.52 -16.18
N THR A 333 17.97 -15.18 -16.61
CA THR A 333 19.35 -15.01 -16.12
C THR A 333 19.87 -13.61 -16.47
N ILE A 334 19.58 -13.12 -17.67
CA ILE A 334 19.93 -11.74 -18.08
C ILE A 334 19.19 -10.71 -17.22
N ALA A 335 17.91 -10.91 -16.95
CA ALA A 335 17.14 -9.99 -16.12
C ALA A 335 17.64 -9.96 -14.67
N ASP A 336 18.07 -11.09 -14.13
CA ASP A 336 18.66 -11.19 -12.79
C ASP A 336 20.05 -10.57 -12.73
N TYR A 337 20.86 -10.73 -13.78
CA TYR A 337 22.13 -10.03 -13.92
C TYR A 337 21.94 -8.51 -13.91
N LEU A 338 21.00 -7.99 -14.71
CA LEU A 338 20.70 -6.57 -14.75
C LEU A 338 20.22 -6.03 -13.38
N ARG A 339 19.41 -6.79 -12.65
CA ARG A 339 18.96 -6.43 -11.30
C ARG A 339 20.11 -6.43 -10.29
N SER A 340 20.95 -7.45 -10.31
CA SER A 340 22.08 -7.60 -9.38
C SER A 340 23.16 -6.52 -9.56
N ASN A 341 23.28 -5.99 -10.78
CA ASN A 341 24.24 -4.93 -11.12
C ASN A 341 23.59 -3.54 -11.21
N ASP A 342 22.33 -3.37 -10.77
CA ASP A 342 21.59 -2.10 -10.83
C ASP A 342 21.60 -1.47 -12.24
N LEU A 343 21.45 -2.29 -13.27
CA LEU A 343 21.44 -1.85 -14.65
C LEU A 343 20.01 -1.62 -15.15
N THR A 344 19.80 -0.57 -15.94
CA THR A 344 18.52 -0.24 -16.58
C THR A 344 18.67 -0.08 -18.09
N ILE A 345 17.66 -0.55 -18.82
CA ILE A 345 17.60 -0.48 -20.29
C ILE A 345 16.91 0.83 -20.67
N MET A 346 17.58 1.69 -21.38
CA MET A 346 17.03 2.97 -21.85
C MET A 346 16.37 2.80 -23.21
N CYS A 347 15.10 3.17 -23.34
CA CYS A 347 14.34 3.07 -24.59
C CYS A 347 13.59 4.36 -24.91
N GLY A 348 13.44 4.68 -26.20
CA GLY A 348 12.66 5.85 -26.64
C GLY A 348 13.33 6.72 -27.68
N GLY A 349 14.53 6.41 -28.05
CA GLY A 349 15.28 6.96 -29.19
C GLY A 349 16.35 5.97 -29.66
N PRO A 350 16.88 6.08 -30.87
CA PRO A 350 18.09 5.39 -31.26
C PRO A 350 19.30 6.13 -30.67
N PRO A 351 20.34 5.44 -30.16
CA PRO A 351 20.39 4.00 -29.91
C PRO A 351 19.80 3.61 -28.53
N ARG A 352 19.47 2.33 -28.33
CA ARG A 352 19.13 1.79 -27.03
C ARG A 352 20.39 1.62 -26.19
N GLU A 353 20.35 2.04 -24.94
CA GLU A 353 21.50 2.03 -24.02
C GLU A 353 21.17 1.23 -22.76
N VAL A 354 22.17 0.58 -22.19
CA VAL A 354 22.09 0.03 -20.83
C VAL A 354 22.93 0.91 -19.90
N LYS A 355 22.32 1.44 -18.84
CA LYS A 355 22.96 2.38 -17.90
C LYS A 355 22.81 1.90 -16.45
N ALA A 356 23.72 2.27 -15.59
CA ALA A 356 23.56 2.10 -14.15
C ALA A 356 22.37 2.91 -13.64
N SER A 357 21.59 2.33 -12.72
CA SER A 357 20.33 2.92 -12.20
C SER A 357 20.56 4.10 -11.24
N SER A 358 21.76 4.22 -10.64
CA SER A 358 22.09 5.25 -9.64
C SER A 358 23.45 5.87 -9.89
N PRO A 359 23.61 7.20 -9.72
CA PRO A 359 24.92 7.85 -9.82
C PRO A 359 25.93 7.42 -8.74
N GLN A 360 25.49 6.78 -7.66
CA GLN A 360 26.35 6.28 -6.58
C GLN A 360 26.96 4.90 -6.89
N SER A 361 26.40 4.13 -7.80
CA SER A 361 26.94 2.82 -8.22
C SER A 361 28.12 2.95 -9.20
N ALA A 362 28.29 4.11 -9.84
CA ALA A 362 29.38 4.35 -10.81
C ALA A 362 30.79 4.42 -10.18
N LEU A 363 30.90 4.46 -8.85
CA LEU A 363 32.20 4.55 -8.14
C LEU A 363 32.80 3.19 -7.72
N ALA A 364 32.07 2.10 -7.89
CA ALA A 364 32.50 0.77 -7.42
C ALA A 364 33.01 -0.17 -8.53
N THR A 365 32.98 0.23 -9.80
CA THR A 365 33.46 -0.63 -10.89
C THR A 365 34.37 0.16 -11.85
N THR A 366 35.49 0.66 -11.32
CA THR A 366 36.65 1.02 -12.16
C THR A 366 37.47 -0.25 -12.38
N VAL A 367 37.01 -1.11 -13.26
CA VAL A 367 37.88 -1.95 -14.03
C VAL A 367 38.16 -1.13 -15.28
N GLU A 368 39.44 -0.73 -15.46
CA GLU A 368 39.95 -0.03 -16.60
C GLU A 368 39.61 -0.80 -17.89
N THR A 369 38.60 -0.34 -18.60
CA THR A 369 38.47 -0.55 -20.04
C THR A 369 37.98 0.76 -20.61
N GLY A 370 38.73 1.26 -21.58
CA GLY A 370 38.62 2.57 -22.20
C GLY A 370 37.20 2.95 -22.61
N GLY A 371 36.96 4.25 -22.54
CA GLY A 371 35.64 4.86 -22.72
C GLY A 371 34.97 4.52 -24.03
N ASP A 372 34.04 3.56 -23.95
CA ASP A 372 33.06 3.35 -25.00
C ASP A 372 31.67 3.34 -24.35
N GLN A 373 30.91 4.38 -24.70
CA GLN A 373 29.49 4.40 -24.46
C GLN A 373 28.85 3.18 -25.13
N LEU A 374 28.29 2.32 -24.32
CA LEU A 374 27.73 1.06 -24.77
C LEU A 374 26.37 1.30 -25.45
N LEU A 375 26.34 1.38 -26.76
CA LEU A 375 25.17 1.58 -27.62
C LEU A 375 24.54 0.23 -28.03
N LEU A 376 23.22 0.08 -27.88
CA LEU A 376 22.45 -0.98 -28.52
C LEU A 376 21.96 -0.48 -29.89
N LEU A 377 22.32 -1.16 -30.94
CA LEU A 377 21.85 -0.90 -32.33
C LEU A 377 20.38 -1.29 -32.53
#